data_422f4cad66751fc4833d747bb2c5fe3a
#
_entry.id   422f4cad66751fc4833d747bb2c5fe3a
#
_cell.length_a   1.000
_cell.length_b   1.000
_cell.length_c   1.000
_cell.angle_alpha   90.00
_cell.angle_beta   90.00
_cell.angle_gamma   90.00
#
_symmetry.space_group_name_H-M   'P 1'
#
loop_
_entity.id
_entity.type
_entity.pdbx_description
1 polymer ?
#
loop_
_entity_poly.entity_id
_entity_poly.type
_entity_poly.pdbx_seq_one_letter_code
_entity_poly.pdbx_strand_id
1 'polypeptide(L)'
;MKLQTILKRLQKLHPKEIDLSLGRVFRLCKKLGNPQNNLDCISVVGTNGKYSTIQVMKSILDESNINYNIYTSPHLKKINERFVYNNKEINDEDLAKLLNKIEKINNGDEITFFEILTVAFFYGAKNFNKNINLIEAGLFHRFDATNILEKNLVTI
;
A
#
# COMPACT_ATOMS: atom_id res chain seq x y z
N MET A 1 -9.68 -12.20 -14.94
CA MET A 1 -9.73 -10.83 -15.55
C MET A 1 -8.31 -10.31 -15.61
N LYS A 2 -7.89 -9.68 -16.72
CA LYS A 2 -6.50 -9.24 -16.89
C LYS A 2 -6.21 -8.04 -15.97
N LEU A 3 -5.07 -8.06 -15.27
CA LEU A 3 -4.62 -6.99 -14.35
C LEU A 3 -4.71 -5.60 -15.00
N GLN A 4 -4.21 -5.46 -16.22
CA GLN A 4 -4.25 -4.18 -16.97
C GLN A 4 -5.65 -3.58 -17.14
N THR A 5 -6.67 -4.41 -17.30
CA THR A 5 -8.06 -3.94 -17.41
C THR A 5 -8.55 -3.34 -16.09
N ILE A 6 -8.18 -3.95 -14.96
CA ILE A 6 -8.51 -3.43 -13.63
C ILE A 6 -7.81 -2.09 -13.41
N LEU A 7 -6.50 -2.01 -13.65
CA LEU A 7 -5.72 -0.79 -13.45
C LEU A 7 -6.30 0.39 -14.23
N LYS A 8 -6.70 0.18 -15.51
CA LYS A 8 -7.35 1.23 -16.32
C LYS A 8 -8.69 1.70 -15.75
N ARG A 9 -9.45 0.82 -15.07
CA ARG A 9 -10.69 1.24 -14.39
C ARG A 9 -10.39 2.04 -13.14
N LEU A 10 -9.44 1.59 -12.32
CA LEU A 10 -9.06 2.28 -11.08
C LEU A 10 -8.54 3.70 -11.34
N GLN A 11 -7.80 3.91 -12.43
CA GLN A 11 -7.32 5.25 -12.83
C GLN A 11 -8.45 6.24 -13.18
N LYS A 12 -9.65 5.73 -13.49
CA LYS A 12 -10.81 6.57 -13.85
C LYS A 12 -11.70 6.94 -12.65
N LEU A 13 -11.42 6.41 -11.46
CA LEU A 13 -12.26 6.66 -10.27
C LEU A 13 -12.13 8.07 -9.72
N HIS A 14 -11.11 8.80 -10.09
CA HIS A 14 -10.90 10.19 -9.68
C HIS A 14 -10.30 11.01 -10.82
N PRO A 15 -10.82 12.25 -11.07
CA PRO A 15 -10.33 13.11 -12.15
C PRO A 15 -8.94 13.68 -11.89
N LYS A 16 -8.48 13.71 -10.63
CA LYS A 16 -7.16 14.20 -10.23
C LYS A 16 -6.26 13.05 -9.84
N GLU A 17 -5.00 13.12 -10.22
CA GLU A 17 -3.98 12.15 -9.79
C GLU A 17 -3.58 12.35 -8.33
N ILE A 18 -3.60 13.59 -7.86
CA ILE A 18 -3.24 13.99 -6.50
C ILE A 18 -4.37 14.84 -5.91
N ASP A 19 -4.89 14.39 -4.78
CA ASP A 19 -5.84 15.13 -3.97
C ASP A 19 -5.56 14.84 -2.49
N LEU A 20 -5.14 15.89 -1.77
CA LEU A 20 -4.64 15.81 -0.40
C LEU A 20 -5.79 15.72 0.62
N SER A 21 -6.53 14.62 0.60
CA SER A 21 -7.60 14.33 1.57
C SER A 21 -7.53 12.88 2.03
N LEU A 22 -7.53 12.65 3.32
CA LEU A 22 -7.54 11.30 3.91
C LEU A 22 -8.95 10.69 4.05
N GLY A 23 -10.00 11.48 3.87
CA GLY A 23 -11.39 11.04 4.08
C GLY A 23 -11.80 9.86 3.21
N ARG A 24 -11.35 9.81 1.94
CA ARG A 24 -11.63 8.72 1.01
C ARG A 24 -10.95 7.41 1.45
N VAL A 25 -9.69 7.51 1.89
CA VAL A 25 -8.91 6.37 2.39
C VAL A 25 -9.56 5.79 3.64
N PHE A 26 -9.90 6.65 4.63
CA PHE A 26 -10.59 6.22 5.84
C PHE A 26 -11.93 5.57 5.55
N ARG A 27 -12.72 6.14 4.62
CA ARG A 27 -14.00 5.56 4.20
C ARG A 27 -13.85 4.15 3.66
N LEU A 28 -12.88 3.94 2.73
CA LEU A 28 -12.66 2.62 2.15
C LEU A 28 -12.07 1.64 3.17
N CYS A 29 -11.14 2.07 4.02
CA CYS A 29 -10.62 1.25 5.12
C CYS A 29 -11.73 0.81 6.07
N LYS A 30 -12.65 1.70 6.43
CA LYS A 30 -13.82 1.38 7.28
C LYS A 30 -14.70 0.30 6.64
N LYS A 31 -15.00 0.40 5.33
CA LYS A 31 -15.74 -0.64 4.59
C LYS A 31 -15.03 -2.01 4.62
N LEU A 32 -13.72 -2.02 4.77
CA LEU A 32 -12.87 -3.22 4.81
C LEU A 32 -12.56 -3.73 6.23
N GLY A 33 -13.13 -3.09 7.26
CA GLY A 33 -12.91 -3.43 8.67
C GLY A 33 -11.59 -2.91 9.23
N ASN A 34 -11.11 -1.75 8.73
CA ASN A 34 -9.90 -1.07 9.16
C ASN A 34 -8.66 -1.99 9.19
N PRO A 35 -8.26 -2.54 8.04
CA PRO A 35 -7.17 -3.51 7.97
C PRO A 35 -5.83 -2.97 8.48
N GLN A 36 -5.62 -1.64 8.42
CA GLN A 36 -4.39 -0.97 8.84
C GLN A 36 -4.16 -0.97 10.36
N ASN A 37 -5.22 -1.11 11.19
CA ASN A 37 -5.12 -0.92 12.64
C ASN A 37 -4.35 -2.03 13.37
N ASN A 38 -4.20 -3.19 12.75
CA ASN A 38 -3.53 -4.37 13.33
C ASN A 38 -2.19 -4.70 12.65
N LEU A 39 -1.58 -3.71 12.01
CA LEU A 39 -0.31 -3.87 11.30
C LEU A 39 0.81 -3.14 12.06
N ASP A 40 1.89 -3.84 12.33
CA ASP A 40 3.12 -3.25 12.84
C ASP A 40 3.88 -2.61 11.67
N CYS A 41 3.84 -1.28 11.59
CA CYS A 41 4.36 -0.52 10.45
C CYS A 41 5.59 0.30 10.83
N ILE A 42 6.54 0.38 9.90
CA ILE A 42 7.66 1.32 9.89
C ILE A 42 7.48 2.19 8.65
N SER A 43 7.24 3.48 8.84
CA SER A 43 7.05 4.43 7.76
C SER A 43 8.37 5.12 7.42
N VAL A 44 8.73 5.11 6.13
CA VAL A 44 9.91 5.81 5.61
C VAL A 44 9.44 7.03 4.84
N VAL A 45 9.82 8.23 5.35
CA VAL A 45 9.44 9.53 4.78
C VAL A 45 10.68 10.25 4.26
N GLY A 46 10.48 11.22 3.38
CA GLY A 46 11.57 12.04 2.86
C GLY A 46 11.45 12.36 1.38
N THR A 47 12.28 13.26 0.91
CA THR A 47 12.32 13.66 -0.50
C THR A 47 13.09 12.64 -1.33
N ASN A 48 14.25 12.20 -0.83
CA ASN A 48 15.16 11.26 -1.49
C ASN A 48 15.53 10.11 -0.55
N GLY A 49 16.00 8.99 -1.12
CA GLY A 49 16.57 7.89 -0.35
C GLY A 49 15.58 6.92 0.28
N LYS A 50 14.26 7.18 0.26
CA LYS A 50 13.24 6.30 0.85
C LYS A 50 13.36 4.84 0.40
N TYR A 51 13.39 4.64 -0.91
CA TYR A 51 13.54 3.30 -1.49
C TYR A 51 14.83 2.61 -1.04
N SER A 52 15.96 3.33 -1.06
CA SER A 52 17.25 2.79 -0.60
C SER A 52 17.20 2.40 0.87
N THR A 53 16.59 3.22 1.72
CA THR A 53 16.39 2.92 3.14
C THR A 53 15.58 1.63 3.33
N ILE A 54 14.47 1.48 2.59
CA ILE A 54 13.65 0.26 2.62
C ILE A 54 14.46 -0.96 2.19
N GLN A 55 15.30 -0.85 1.13
CA GLN A 55 16.12 -1.98 0.67
C GLN A 55 17.18 -2.39 1.71
N VAL A 56 17.79 -1.43 2.42
CA VAL A 56 18.71 -1.73 3.53
C VAL A 56 17.97 -2.42 4.68
N MET A 57 16.81 -1.90 5.08
CA MET A 57 15.99 -2.53 6.13
C MET A 57 15.55 -3.94 5.74
N LYS A 58 15.14 -4.12 4.48
CA LYS A 58 14.82 -5.44 3.92
C LYS A 58 15.99 -6.41 4.10
N SER A 59 17.21 -5.98 3.73
CA SER A 59 18.40 -6.83 3.87
C SER A 59 18.68 -7.22 5.33
N ILE A 60 18.46 -6.30 6.27
CA ILE A 60 18.61 -6.58 7.71
C ILE A 60 17.56 -7.61 8.18
N LEU A 61 16.31 -7.47 7.73
CA LEU A 61 15.25 -8.40 8.09
C LEU A 61 15.47 -9.79 7.47
N ASP A 62 15.97 -9.86 6.24
CA ASP A 62 16.34 -11.12 5.57
C ASP A 62 17.43 -11.86 6.38
N GLU A 63 18.51 -11.18 6.77
CA GLU A 63 19.60 -11.76 7.59
C GLU A 63 19.11 -12.19 9.00
N SER A 64 18.12 -11.47 9.53
CA SER A 64 17.53 -11.78 10.85
C SER A 64 16.44 -12.85 10.79
N ASN A 65 16.12 -13.39 9.61
CA ASN A 65 15.00 -14.32 9.39
C ASN A 65 13.65 -13.77 9.87
N ILE A 66 13.44 -12.46 9.76
CA ILE A 66 12.18 -11.80 10.13
C ILE A 66 11.34 -11.58 8.87
N ASN A 67 10.11 -12.06 8.89
CA ASN A 67 9.19 -11.87 7.78
C ASN A 67 8.67 -10.44 7.71
N TYR A 68 8.51 -9.94 6.49
CA TYR A 68 8.06 -8.57 6.22
C TYR A 68 7.07 -8.49 5.06
N ASN A 69 6.37 -7.38 5.02
CA ASN A 69 5.64 -6.90 3.87
C ASN A 69 6.22 -5.53 3.49
N ILE A 70 6.21 -5.18 2.20
CA ILE A 70 6.75 -3.87 1.74
C ILE A 70 5.73 -3.22 0.80
N TYR A 71 5.50 -1.93 1.03
CA TYR A 71 4.78 -1.04 0.11
C TYR A 71 5.70 0.09 -0.35
N THR A 72 5.93 0.19 -1.66
CA THR A 72 6.77 1.24 -2.26
C THR A 72 6.04 1.99 -3.37
N SER A 73 6.48 3.22 -3.66
CA SER A 73 5.95 4.02 -4.76
C SER A 73 6.95 5.11 -5.21
N PRO A 74 6.99 5.38 -6.53
CA PRO A 74 6.36 4.67 -7.63
C PRO A 74 7.04 3.33 -7.95
N HIS A 75 6.49 2.56 -8.88
CA HIS A 75 7.16 1.40 -9.46
C HIS A 75 8.04 1.82 -10.65
N LEU A 76 9.08 1.02 -10.96
CA LEU A 76 9.98 1.29 -12.08
C LEU A 76 9.52 0.61 -13.38
N LYS A 77 9.12 -0.66 -13.31
CA LYS A 77 8.74 -1.46 -14.48
C LYS A 77 7.28 -1.91 -14.42
N LYS A 78 6.86 -2.48 -13.29
CA LYS A 78 5.53 -3.05 -13.14
C LYS A 78 4.96 -2.77 -11.75
N ILE A 79 3.65 -2.63 -11.70
CA ILE A 79 2.91 -2.26 -10.48
C ILE A 79 3.10 -3.25 -9.33
N ASN A 80 3.40 -4.51 -9.63
CA ASN A 80 3.64 -5.58 -8.65
C ASN A 80 4.77 -5.22 -7.68
N GLU A 81 5.80 -4.49 -8.15
CA GLU A 81 6.94 -4.02 -7.34
C GLU A 81 6.48 -3.25 -6.09
N ARG A 82 5.29 -2.63 -6.14
CA ARG A 82 4.72 -1.89 -5.00
C ARG A 82 4.24 -2.80 -3.87
N PHE A 83 4.07 -4.09 -4.13
CA PHE A 83 3.40 -5.03 -3.23
C PHE A 83 4.26 -6.26 -2.95
N VAL A 84 4.94 -6.25 -1.82
CA VAL A 84 5.63 -7.43 -1.31
C VAL A 84 4.86 -7.94 -0.09
N TYR A 85 4.51 -9.23 -0.08
CA TYR A 85 3.88 -9.89 1.04
C TYR A 85 4.66 -11.13 1.42
N ASN A 86 4.93 -11.27 2.71
CA ASN A 86 5.67 -12.41 3.25
C ASN A 86 6.96 -12.68 2.46
N ASN A 87 7.78 -11.64 2.31
CA ASN A 87 9.08 -11.62 1.63
C ASN A 87 9.02 -11.83 0.11
N LYS A 88 7.83 -11.86 -0.52
CA LYS A 88 7.68 -12.12 -1.96
C LYS A 88 6.84 -11.06 -2.64
N GLU A 89 7.32 -10.62 -3.82
CA GLU A 89 6.52 -9.77 -4.71
C GLU A 89 5.25 -10.52 -5.16
N ILE A 90 4.13 -9.81 -5.14
CA ILE A 90 2.84 -10.36 -5.57
C ILE A 90 2.84 -10.65 -7.09
N ASN A 91 2.30 -11.78 -7.51
CA ASN A 91 2.11 -12.07 -8.94
C ASN A 91 0.89 -11.36 -9.52
N ASP A 92 0.78 -11.36 -10.87
CA ASP A 92 -0.29 -10.65 -11.58
C ASP A 92 -1.70 -11.16 -11.24
N GLU A 93 -1.84 -12.46 -11.04
CA GLU A 93 -3.14 -13.08 -10.76
C GLU A 93 -3.65 -12.67 -9.38
N ASP A 94 -2.80 -12.76 -8.36
CA ASP A 94 -3.16 -12.42 -6.99
C ASP A 94 -3.38 -10.91 -6.82
N LEU A 95 -2.55 -10.08 -7.47
CA LEU A 95 -2.77 -8.64 -7.52
C LEU A 95 -4.09 -8.29 -8.20
N ALA A 96 -4.42 -8.94 -9.32
CA ALA A 96 -5.69 -8.74 -9.99
C ALA A 96 -6.88 -9.13 -9.12
N LYS A 97 -6.81 -10.26 -8.40
CA LYS A 97 -7.84 -10.69 -7.44
C LYS A 97 -8.01 -9.66 -6.32
N LEU A 98 -6.90 -9.22 -5.73
CA LEU A 98 -6.88 -8.23 -4.65
C LEU A 98 -7.54 -6.92 -5.10
N LEU A 99 -7.04 -6.31 -6.17
CA LEU A 99 -7.54 -5.04 -6.68
C LEU A 99 -9.01 -5.11 -7.10
N ASN A 100 -9.43 -6.18 -7.77
CA ASN A 100 -10.84 -6.38 -8.14
C ASN A 100 -11.76 -6.47 -6.91
N LYS A 101 -11.29 -7.11 -5.83
CA LYS A 101 -12.05 -7.16 -4.56
C LYS A 101 -12.19 -5.77 -3.95
N ILE A 102 -11.10 -5.01 -3.88
CA ILE A 102 -11.12 -3.65 -3.33
C ILE A 102 -12.01 -2.71 -4.16
N GLU A 103 -11.91 -2.78 -5.50
CA GLU A 103 -12.75 -2.01 -6.42
C GLU A 103 -14.24 -2.29 -6.20
N LYS A 104 -14.63 -3.55 -6.06
CA LYS A 104 -16.03 -3.93 -5.79
C LYS A 104 -16.55 -3.36 -4.47
N ILE A 105 -15.72 -3.36 -3.42
CA ILE A 105 -16.10 -2.82 -2.10
C ILE A 105 -16.13 -1.29 -2.12
N ASN A 106 -15.25 -0.66 -2.91
CA ASN A 106 -15.29 0.79 -3.15
C ASN A 106 -16.61 1.21 -3.83
N ASN A 107 -17.14 0.36 -4.69
CA ASN A 107 -18.47 0.52 -5.33
C ASN A 107 -18.63 1.84 -6.11
N GLY A 108 -17.59 2.23 -6.85
CA GLY A 108 -17.61 3.44 -7.69
C GLY A 108 -17.42 4.76 -6.95
N ASP A 109 -17.22 4.75 -5.64
CA ASP A 109 -16.90 5.97 -4.90
C ASP A 109 -15.59 6.60 -5.42
N GLU A 110 -15.54 7.94 -5.44
CA GLU A 110 -14.31 8.66 -5.77
C GLU A 110 -13.17 8.28 -4.85
N ILE A 111 -12.04 7.92 -5.45
CA ILE A 111 -10.79 7.63 -4.76
C ILE A 111 -9.64 7.72 -5.76
N THR A 112 -8.51 8.32 -5.39
CA THR A 112 -7.36 8.43 -6.29
C THR A 112 -6.71 7.06 -6.51
N PHE A 113 -5.98 6.91 -7.61
CA PHE A 113 -5.27 5.68 -7.93
C PHE A 113 -4.29 5.27 -6.84
N PHE A 114 -3.55 6.23 -6.27
CA PHE A 114 -2.62 5.97 -5.18
C PHE A 114 -3.34 5.51 -3.91
N GLU A 115 -4.43 6.19 -3.54
CA GLU A 115 -5.21 5.85 -2.35
C GLU A 115 -5.77 4.43 -2.39
N ILE A 116 -6.37 4.03 -3.52
CA ILE A 116 -6.94 2.67 -3.62
C ILE A 116 -5.87 1.58 -3.60
N LEU A 117 -4.68 1.84 -4.17
CA LEU A 117 -3.54 0.92 -4.08
C LEU A 117 -3.02 0.80 -2.64
N THR A 118 -2.94 1.92 -1.91
CA THR A 118 -2.52 1.94 -0.51
C THR A 118 -3.48 1.13 0.36
N VAL A 119 -4.79 1.32 0.20
CA VAL A 119 -5.79 0.51 0.90
C VAL A 119 -5.72 -0.97 0.51
N ALA A 120 -5.48 -1.27 -0.76
CA ALA A 120 -5.28 -2.64 -1.22
C ALA A 120 -4.06 -3.30 -0.55
N PHE A 121 -2.95 -2.55 -0.38
CA PHE A 121 -1.80 -3.04 0.35
C PHE A 121 -2.16 -3.41 1.80
N PHE A 122 -2.78 -2.52 2.55
CA PHE A 122 -3.16 -2.80 3.93
C PHE A 122 -4.12 -4.01 4.04
N TYR A 123 -5.06 -4.11 3.10
CA TYR A 123 -5.97 -5.24 3.07
C TYR A 123 -5.27 -6.58 2.78
N GLY A 124 -4.27 -6.61 1.91
CA GLY A 124 -3.46 -7.81 1.66
C GLY A 124 -2.56 -8.16 2.84
N ALA A 125 -1.92 -7.16 3.46
CA ALA A 125 -1.00 -7.32 4.57
C ALA A 125 -1.66 -7.92 5.83
N LYS A 126 -2.96 -7.68 6.06
CA LYS A 126 -3.67 -8.25 7.22
C LYS A 126 -3.62 -9.79 7.30
N ASN A 127 -3.40 -10.47 6.17
CA ASN A 127 -3.23 -11.92 6.15
C ASN A 127 -1.86 -12.36 6.69
N PHE A 128 -0.96 -11.41 6.89
CA PHE A 128 0.41 -11.57 7.39
C PHE A 128 0.66 -10.58 8.54
N ASN A 129 -0.29 -10.51 9.47
CA ASN A 129 -0.32 -9.49 10.54
C ASN A 129 0.81 -9.58 11.57
N LYS A 130 1.59 -10.66 11.55
CA LYS A 130 2.80 -10.83 12.39
C LYS A 130 4.07 -10.31 11.70
N ASN A 131 3.98 -9.94 10.42
CA ASN A 131 5.11 -9.43 9.67
C ASN A 131 5.29 -7.94 9.96
N ILE A 132 6.55 -7.48 9.91
CA ILE A 132 6.86 -6.04 9.89
C ILE A 132 6.46 -5.48 8.54
N ASN A 133 5.77 -4.34 8.53
CA ASN A 133 5.36 -3.68 7.31
C ASN A 133 6.25 -2.45 7.06
N LEU A 134 7.08 -2.48 6.01
CA LEU A 134 7.87 -1.33 5.57
C LEU A 134 7.06 -0.52 4.56
N ILE A 135 6.77 0.74 4.89
CA ILE A 135 5.88 1.59 4.12
C ILE A 135 6.65 2.81 3.60
N GLU A 136 6.78 2.93 2.29
CA GLU A 136 7.25 4.16 1.67
C GLU A 136 6.12 5.19 1.64
N ALA A 137 6.28 6.31 2.35
CA ALA A 137 5.36 7.42 2.27
C ALA A 137 5.46 8.09 0.88
N GLY A 138 4.32 8.50 0.35
CA GLY A 138 4.25 9.27 -0.89
C GLY A 138 4.61 10.73 -0.69
N LEU A 139 3.80 11.64 -1.25
CA LEU A 139 4.02 13.07 -1.16
C LEU A 139 3.44 13.65 0.14
N PHE A 140 4.17 14.60 0.75
CA PHE A 140 3.66 15.41 1.87
C PHE A 140 3.19 14.63 3.10
N HIS A 141 3.83 13.54 3.45
CA HIS A 141 3.58 12.67 4.62
C HIS A 141 2.23 12.90 5.36
N ARG A 142 1.98 14.10 5.90
CA ARG A 142 0.78 14.42 6.70
C ARG A 142 -0.55 14.14 6.00
N PHE A 143 -0.60 14.32 4.68
CA PHE A 143 -1.80 14.13 3.86
C PHE A 143 -1.68 12.95 2.91
N ASP A 144 -0.63 12.15 3.06
CA ASP A 144 -0.40 10.97 2.25
C ASP A 144 -1.31 9.82 2.69
N ALA A 145 -1.79 9.06 1.72
CA ALA A 145 -2.69 7.92 1.98
C ALA A 145 -2.09 6.87 2.91
N THR A 146 -0.76 6.81 3.04
CA THR A 146 -0.09 5.90 3.98
C THR A 146 -0.16 6.39 5.42
N ASN A 147 -0.47 7.67 5.68
CA ASN A 147 -0.50 8.28 7.02
C ASN A 147 -1.87 8.11 7.72
N ILE A 148 -2.47 6.93 7.61
CA ILE A 148 -3.70 6.56 8.31
C ILE A 148 -3.46 5.48 9.39
N LEU A 149 -2.19 5.25 9.72
CA LEU A 149 -1.78 4.21 10.66
C LEU A 149 -1.97 4.70 12.09
N GLU A 150 -2.82 4.02 12.87
CA GLU A 150 -2.98 4.30 14.30
C GLU A 150 -1.77 3.82 15.12
N LYS A 151 -1.13 2.74 14.65
CA LYS A 151 0.07 2.15 15.27
C LYS A 151 1.20 2.16 14.27
N ASN A 152 2.01 3.20 14.32
CA ASN A 152 3.27 3.24 13.60
C ASN A 152 4.40 2.97 14.61
N LEU A 153 5.17 1.91 14.41
CA LEU A 153 6.28 1.55 15.31
C LEU A 153 7.33 2.66 15.33
N VAL A 154 7.66 3.14 14.12
CA VAL A 154 8.62 4.24 13.92
C VAL A 154 8.39 4.92 12.57
N THR A 155 8.73 6.19 12.51
CA THR A 155 8.86 6.96 11.26
C THR A 155 10.31 7.38 11.09
N ILE A 156 10.90 7.06 9.95
CA ILE A 156 12.29 7.36 9.58
C ILE A 156 12.31 8.38 8.46
#